data_53ac995835672749fc3d5e3335826ea4
#
_entry.id   53ac995835672749fc3d5e3335826ea4
#
_cell.length_a   1.000
_cell.length_b   1.000
_cell.length_c   1.000
_cell.angle_alpha   90.00
_cell.angle_beta   90.00
_cell.angle_gamma   90.00
#
_symmetry.space_group_name_H-M   'P 1'
#
loop_
_entity.id
_entity.type
_entity.pdbx_description
1 polymer ?
#
loop_
_entity_poly.entity_id
_entity_poly.type
_entity_poly.pdbx_seq_one_letter_code
_entity_poly.pdbx_strand_id
1 'polypeptide(L)'
;MPAQGDEATVAATVSGIVSLGKAGIVPGKRVSAGNVIASVSAREMADGDPVAKSKAAYEVAEKELHRAEALLSSQAISQKAYEQAKRDYEVAKAEYDAYSGKMTEAGVAVKSPLTGSVKEVFVKEGDYVNAGQPLASVTQNTRLYLQADLSEKYWKEASSITGANFRPSYSDETYNLKSLGGRLVSVGKSSAQGSFYLPVIFEFQNRGNFIPGSFCEIYLTGMERDNVISVPETALTEEQGVYYVYLKLCKEDYKKQEVKTGESDGMRREILKGLKEGDVVVTKGALQVKLSAVSGTIPGHTHNH
;
A
#
# COMPACT_ATOMS: atom_id res chain seq x y z
N MET A 1 4.06 2.50 -2.22
CA MET A 1 3.39 3.00 -0.98
C MET A 1 1.91 2.63 -1.04
N PRO A 2 1.20 2.43 0.09
CA PRO A 2 -0.26 2.26 0.06
C PRO A 2 -0.92 3.47 -0.61
N ALA A 3 -2.00 3.25 -1.38
CA ALA A 3 -2.75 4.33 -1.98
C ALA A 3 -3.60 5.07 -0.93
N GLN A 4 -4.01 6.30 -1.25
CA GLN A 4 -4.85 7.08 -0.36
C GLN A 4 -6.17 6.34 -0.06
N GLY A 5 -6.54 6.23 1.22
CA GLY A 5 -7.71 5.49 1.68
C GLY A 5 -7.47 4.01 1.97
N ASP A 6 -6.33 3.44 1.58
CA ASP A 6 -5.96 2.06 1.89
C ASP A 6 -5.24 1.92 3.24
N GLU A 7 -4.97 3.01 3.93
CA GLU A 7 -4.36 3.04 5.27
C GLU A 7 -5.16 3.96 6.19
N ALA A 8 -5.38 3.54 7.42
CA ALA A 8 -6.04 4.33 8.43
C ALA A 8 -5.32 4.23 9.77
N THR A 9 -5.18 5.38 10.44
CA THR A 9 -4.69 5.45 11.80
C THR A 9 -5.85 5.24 12.76
N VAL A 10 -5.67 4.33 13.70
CA VAL A 10 -6.58 4.05 14.80
C VAL A 10 -6.11 4.85 15.99
N ALA A 11 -6.90 5.84 16.42
CA ALA A 11 -6.54 6.75 17.50
C ALA A 11 -7.45 6.56 18.73
N ALA A 12 -6.93 6.86 19.92
CA ALA A 12 -7.68 6.85 21.17
C ALA A 12 -8.85 7.84 21.10
N THR A 13 -10.03 7.39 21.50
CA THR A 13 -11.24 8.25 21.56
C THR A 13 -11.40 8.96 22.89
N VAL A 14 -10.74 8.47 23.93
CA VAL A 14 -10.69 9.06 25.28
C VAL A 14 -9.26 8.96 25.82
N SER A 15 -8.93 9.81 26.80
CA SER A 15 -7.67 9.68 27.54
C SER A 15 -7.78 8.60 28.61
N GLY A 16 -6.70 7.85 28.85
CA GLY A 16 -6.68 6.80 29.86
C GLY A 16 -5.60 5.75 29.62
N ILE A 17 -5.74 4.61 30.29
CA ILE A 17 -4.82 3.47 30.18
C ILE A 17 -5.28 2.51 29.09
N VAL A 18 -4.34 2.13 28.24
CA VAL A 18 -4.58 1.21 27.11
C VAL A 18 -4.61 -0.23 27.60
N SER A 19 -5.60 -0.98 27.12
CA SER A 19 -5.61 -2.45 27.16
C SER A 19 -5.75 -3.02 25.77
N LEU A 20 -4.78 -3.85 25.37
CA LEU A 20 -4.73 -4.53 24.07
C LEU A 20 -5.48 -5.87 24.09
N GLY A 21 -5.99 -6.26 25.27
CA GLY A 21 -6.70 -7.52 25.48
C GLY A 21 -5.82 -8.77 25.36
N LYS A 22 -6.39 -9.94 25.71
CA LYS A 22 -5.65 -11.22 25.76
C LYS A 22 -5.04 -11.65 24.42
N ALA A 23 -5.66 -11.26 23.31
CA ALA A 23 -5.18 -11.63 21.96
C ALA A 23 -4.08 -10.72 21.44
N GLY A 24 -3.84 -9.57 22.08
CA GLY A 24 -2.91 -8.54 21.67
C GLY A 24 -3.11 -8.08 20.22
N ILE A 25 -2.51 -6.98 19.85
CA ILE A 25 -2.34 -6.61 18.45
C ILE A 25 -0.84 -6.59 18.12
N VAL A 26 -0.50 -7.17 16.97
CA VAL A 26 0.88 -7.22 16.47
C VAL A 26 0.88 -6.87 14.99
N PRO A 27 1.97 -6.30 14.47
CA PRO A 27 2.13 -6.08 13.02
C PRO A 27 1.88 -7.37 12.23
N GLY A 28 1.18 -7.26 11.10
CA GLY A 28 0.79 -8.39 10.25
C GLY A 28 -0.51 -9.09 10.64
N LYS A 29 -1.05 -8.87 11.84
CA LYS A 29 -2.34 -9.46 12.26
C LYS A 29 -3.50 -8.93 11.41
N ARG A 30 -4.34 -9.83 10.88
CA ARG A 30 -5.55 -9.45 10.15
C ARG A 30 -6.63 -8.94 11.10
N VAL A 31 -7.32 -7.88 10.69
CA VAL A 31 -8.43 -7.27 11.40
C VAL A 31 -9.56 -6.95 10.42
N SER A 32 -10.80 -7.01 10.88
CA SER A 32 -11.97 -6.58 10.10
C SER A 32 -12.44 -5.21 10.59
N ALA A 33 -13.08 -4.45 9.71
CA ALA A 33 -13.74 -3.22 10.11
C ALA A 33 -14.71 -3.49 11.28
N GLY A 34 -14.64 -2.62 12.31
CA GLY A 34 -15.42 -2.80 13.55
C GLY A 34 -14.77 -3.68 14.62
N ASN A 35 -13.72 -4.45 14.31
CA ASN A 35 -13.01 -5.23 15.32
C ASN A 35 -12.32 -4.31 16.33
N VAL A 36 -12.39 -4.68 17.61
CA VAL A 36 -11.72 -3.96 18.69
C VAL A 36 -10.21 -4.15 18.57
N ILE A 37 -9.49 -3.05 18.42
CA ILE A 37 -8.01 -2.98 18.37
C ILE A 37 -7.44 -2.84 19.78
N ALA A 38 -8.03 -1.94 20.56
CA ALA A 38 -7.65 -1.67 21.93
C ALA A 38 -8.87 -1.19 22.71
N SER A 39 -8.78 -1.19 24.02
CA SER A 39 -9.71 -0.49 24.90
C SER A 39 -8.94 0.54 25.73
N VAL A 40 -9.55 1.69 26.00
CA VAL A 40 -8.95 2.74 26.81
C VAL A 40 -9.80 2.96 28.04
N SER A 41 -9.22 2.77 29.22
CA SER A 41 -9.90 2.93 30.51
C SER A 41 -9.47 4.22 31.19
N ALA A 42 -10.43 5.06 31.54
CA ALA A 42 -10.21 6.27 32.34
C ALA A 42 -10.63 6.11 33.81
N ARG A 43 -10.95 4.87 34.26
CA ARG A 43 -11.54 4.62 35.59
C ARG A 43 -10.67 5.06 36.76
N GLU A 44 -9.34 4.98 36.59
CA GLU A 44 -8.36 5.32 37.65
C GLU A 44 -7.77 6.72 37.46
N MET A 45 -8.37 7.55 36.60
CA MET A 45 -7.85 8.89 36.32
C MET A 45 -8.31 9.88 37.38
N ALA A 46 -7.43 10.82 37.78
CA ALA A 46 -7.73 11.87 38.75
C ALA A 46 -8.95 12.73 38.38
N ASP A 47 -9.16 12.96 37.06
CA ASP A 47 -10.31 13.69 36.55
C ASP A 47 -11.58 12.83 36.46
N GLY A 48 -11.51 11.55 36.88
CA GLY A 48 -12.58 10.58 36.83
C GLY A 48 -12.92 10.08 35.43
N ASP A 49 -13.75 9.05 35.36
CA ASP A 49 -14.18 8.42 34.10
C ASP A 49 -15.21 9.30 33.39
N PRO A 50 -14.92 9.85 32.19
CA PRO A 50 -15.85 10.68 31.42
C PRO A 50 -17.13 9.91 31.07
N VAL A 51 -17.05 8.59 30.91
CA VAL A 51 -18.22 7.75 30.60
C VAL A 51 -19.14 7.64 31.80
N ALA A 52 -18.57 7.42 33.01
CA ALA A 52 -19.34 7.39 34.24
C ALA A 52 -20.00 8.75 34.52
N LYS A 53 -19.29 9.85 34.26
CA LYS A 53 -19.84 11.22 34.41
C LYS A 53 -20.99 11.48 33.42
N SER A 54 -20.84 11.14 32.14
CA SER A 54 -21.88 11.33 31.12
C SER A 54 -23.12 10.47 31.43
N LYS A 55 -22.93 9.24 31.90
CA LYS A 55 -24.02 8.36 32.36
C LYS A 55 -24.78 8.97 33.53
N ALA A 56 -24.08 9.44 34.57
CA ALA A 56 -24.71 10.06 35.72
C ALA A 56 -25.48 11.33 35.32
N ALA A 57 -24.90 12.16 34.46
CA ALA A 57 -25.57 13.36 33.94
C ALA A 57 -26.84 13.01 33.18
N TYR A 58 -26.79 11.98 32.31
CA TYR A 58 -27.96 11.49 31.57
C TYR A 58 -29.06 10.99 32.51
N GLU A 59 -28.74 10.15 33.52
CA GLU A 59 -29.73 9.63 34.47
C GLU A 59 -30.37 10.74 35.33
N VAL A 60 -29.63 11.79 35.67
CA VAL A 60 -30.17 12.95 36.38
C VAL A 60 -31.11 13.74 35.46
N ALA A 61 -30.68 14.06 34.24
CA ALA A 61 -31.48 14.82 33.27
C ALA A 61 -32.76 14.07 32.89
N GLU A 62 -32.72 12.75 32.75
CA GLU A 62 -33.89 11.91 32.48
C GLU A 62 -34.93 12.01 33.61
N LYS A 63 -34.48 11.90 34.85
CA LYS A 63 -35.38 12.04 36.04
C LYS A 63 -35.98 13.44 36.10
N GLU A 64 -35.19 14.50 35.83
CA GLU A 64 -35.69 15.88 35.82
C GLU A 64 -36.73 16.11 34.71
N LEU A 65 -36.50 15.54 33.49
CA LEU A 65 -37.47 15.61 32.41
C LEU A 65 -38.79 14.94 32.81
N HIS A 66 -38.75 13.70 33.32
CA HIS A 66 -39.96 13.02 33.80
C HIS A 66 -40.71 13.78 34.91
N ARG A 67 -39.97 14.42 35.84
CA ARG A 67 -40.57 15.28 36.84
C ARG A 67 -41.23 16.50 36.20
N ALA A 68 -40.54 17.12 35.26
CA ALA A 68 -41.09 18.30 34.57
C ALA A 68 -42.35 17.95 33.75
N GLU A 69 -42.38 16.76 33.07
CA GLU A 69 -43.58 16.28 32.36
C GLU A 69 -44.79 16.12 33.30
N ALA A 70 -44.59 15.51 34.48
CA ALA A 70 -45.65 15.32 35.48
C ALA A 70 -46.16 16.67 36.03
N LEU A 71 -45.23 17.62 36.27
CA LEU A 71 -45.62 18.96 36.80
C LEU A 71 -46.27 19.86 35.74
N LEU A 72 -45.89 19.72 34.50
CA LEU A 72 -46.52 20.45 33.40
C LEU A 72 -47.96 20.03 33.22
N SER A 73 -48.26 18.72 33.32
CA SER A 73 -49.62 18.20 33.20
C SER A 73 -50.55 18.72 34.30
N SER A 74 -50.02 19.02 35.47
CA SER A 74 -50.71 19.62 36.62
C SER A 74 -50.66 21.17 36.61
N GLN A 75 -50.09 21.79 35.55
CA GLN A 75 -49.87 23.24 35.45
C GLN A 75 -49.01 23.84 36.58
N ALA A 76 -48.18 23.02 37.24
CA ALA A 76 -47.34 23.43 38.36
C ALA A 76 -46.02 24.10 37.91
N ILE A 77 -45.63 23.97 36.63
CA ILE A 77 -44.45 24.62 36.05
C ILE A 77 -44.82 25.35 34.74
N SER A 78 -43.96 26.28 34.32
CA SER A 78 -44.12 26.97 33.04
C SER A 78 -43.66 26.09 31.89
N GLN A 79 -44.22 26.33 30.67
CA GLN A 79 -43.77 25.69 29.45
C GLN A 79 -42.28 25.90 29.23
N LYS A 80 -41.75 27.09 29.53
CA LYS A 80 -40.32 27.39 29.43
C LYS A 80 -39.43 26.47 30.31
N ALA A 81 -39.89 26.15 31.52
CA ALA A 81 -39.15 25.27 32.43
C ALA A 81 -39.12 23.82 31.93
N TYR A 82 -40.22 23.33 31.38
CA TYR A 82 -40.28 22.03 30.70
C TYR A 82 -39.32 21.95 29.49
N GLU A 83 -39.37 22.97 28.63
CA GLU A 83 -38.48 23.01 27.45
C GLU A 83 -37.00 23.07 27.84
N GLN A 84 -36.67 23.69 28.96
CA GLN A 84 -35.30 23.66 29.51
C GLN A 84 -34.90 22.25 29.93
N ALA A 85 -35.72 21.58 30.73
CA ALA A 85 -35.45 20.21 31.18
C ALA A 85 -35.31 19.24 29.97
N LYS A 86 -36.11 19.43 28.92
CA LYS A 86 -36.04 18.65 27.71
C LYS A 86 -34.71 18.88 26.95
N ARG A 87 -34.27 20.13 26.81
CA ARG A 87 -32.98 20.46 26.20
C ARG A 87 -31.81 19.84 26.98
N ASP A 88 -31.82 19.94 28.31
CA ASP A 88 -30.78 19.43 29.16
C ASP A 88 -30.70 17.90 29.07
N TYR A 89 -31.84 17.21 28.95
CA TYR A 89 -31.90 15.78 28.67
C TYR A 89 -31.34 15.43 27.29
N GLU A 90 -31.73 16.16 26.24
CA GLU A 90 -31.24 15.89 24.87
C GLU A 90 -29.71 16.05 24.78
N VAL A 91 -29.13 17.06 25.45
CA VAL A 91 -27.68 17.28 25.53
C VAL A 91 -27.01 16.14 26.27
N ALA A 92 -27.48 15.81 27.50
CA ALA A 92 -26.88 14.75 28.33
C ALA A 92 -26.99 13.37 27.63
N LYS A 93 -28.10 13.12 26.93
CA LYS A 93 -28.31 11.91 26.13
C LYS A 93 -27.32 11.82 24.98
N ALA A 94 -27.12 12.89 24.21
CA ALA A 94 -26.16 12.91 23.10
C ALA A 94 -24.72 12.64 23.59
N GLU A 95 -24.33 13.22 24.73
CA GLU A 95 -23.04 12.97 25.35
C GLU A 95 -22.87 11.50 25.79
N TYR A 96 -23.89 10.92 26.43
CA TYR A 96 -23.85 9.52 26.84
C TYR A 96 -23.86 8.57 25.65
N ASP A 97 -24.67 8.82 24.62
CA ASP A 97 -24.76 7.98 23.43
C ASP A 97 -23.46 7.95 22.62
N ALA A 98 -22.63 8.99 22.69
CA ALA A 98 -21.31 9.04 22.08
C ALA A 98 -20.37 7.91 22.59
N TYR A 99 -20.58 7.47 23.82
CA TYR A 99 -19.78 6.43 24.48
C TYR A 99 -20.50 5.09 24.65
N SER A 100 -21.83 5.06 24.84
CA SER A 100 -22.60 3.87 25.26
C SER A 100 -22.41 2.66 24.34
N GLY A 101 -22.36 2.89 23.01
CA GLY A 101 -22.12 1.84 22.01
C GLY A 101 -20.68 1.35 21.87
N LYS A 102 -19.75 1.92 22.63
CA LYS A 102 -18.31 1.61 22.57
C LYS A 102 -17.77 1.04 23.88
N MET A 103 -18.61 0.90 24.90
CA MET A 103 -18.18 0.42 26.21
C MET A 103 -17.91 -1.08 26.21
N THR A 104 -16.80 -1.46 26.87
CA THR A 104 -16.42 -2.84 27.19
C THR A 104 -16.07 -2.92 28.68
N GLU A 105 -15.88 -4.13 29.22
CA GLU A 105 -15.38 -4.33 30.56
C GLU A 105 -14.01 -3.67 30.80
N ALA A 106 -13.18 -3.60 29.75
CA ALA A 106 -11.83 -3.02 29.79
C ALA A 106 -11.79 -1.50 29.49
N GLY A 107 -12.94 -0.84 29.29
CA GLY A 107 -13.02 0.59 28.98
C GLY A 107 -13.70 0.87 27.64
N VAL A 108 -13.42 2.03 27.04
CA VAL A 108 -13.96 2.43 25.75
C VAL A 108 -13.21 1.72 24.62
N ALA A 109 -13.93 0.93 23.82
CA ALA A 109 -13.36 0.19 22.72
C ALA A 109 -12.98 1.11 21.56
N VAL A 110 -11.75 0.98 21.11
CA VAL A 110 -11.24 1.61 19.87
C VAL A 110 -11.23 0.55 18.79
N LYS A 111 -12.02 0.80 17.71
CA LYS A 111 -12.29 -0.18 16.66
C LYS A 111 -11.51 0.16 15.38
N SER A 112 -11.16 -0.88 14.60
CA SER A 112 -10.60 -0.70 13.28
C SER A 112 -11.62 -0.04 12.33
N PRO A 113 -11.26 1.03 11.62
CA PRO A 113 -12.16 1.66 10.65
C PRO A 113 -12.24 0.88 9.33
N LEU A 114 -11.28 -0.02 9.06
CA LEU A 114 -11.22 -0.78 7.81
C LEU A 114 -10.82 -2.25 8.04
N THR A 115 -11.11 -3.09 7.07
CA THR A 115 -10.67 -4.48 7.02
C THR A 115 -9.29 -4.54 6.35
N GLY A 116 -8.31 -5.18 7.00
CA GLY A 116 -6.95 -5.24 6.49
C GLY A 116 -6.01 -5.96 7.46
N SER A 117 -4.78 -5.52 7.52
CA SER A 117 -3.77 -5.98 8.48
C SER A 117 -3.19 -4.81 9.27
N VAL A 118 -2.85 -5.08 10.51
CA VAL A 118 -2.12 -4.12 11.36
C VAL A 118 -0.76 -3.88 10.73
N LYS A 119 -0.45 -2.63 10.39
CA LYS A 119 0.85 -2.23 9.85
C LYS A 119 1.84 -1.95 10.97
N GLU A 120 1.41 -1.17 11.96
CA GLU A 120 2.24 -0.73 13.06
C GLU A 120 1.40 -0.55 14.34
N VAL A 121 2.03 -0.76 15.49
CA VAL A 121 1.44 -0.55 16.81
C VAL A 121 2.30 0.45 17.56
N PHE A 122 1.72 1.55 18.01
CA PHE A 122 2.43 2.67 18.64
C PHE A 122 2.41 2.65 20.16
N VAL A 123 1.65 1.73 20.76
CA VAL A 123 1.42 1.67 22.21
C VAL A 123 1.61 0.24 22.74
N LYS A 124 1.84 0.14 24.04
CA LYS A 124 1.94 -1.13 24.76
C LYS A 124 0.78 -1.28 25.76
N GLU A 125 0.58 -2.50 26.24
CA GLU A 125 -0.35 -2.77 27.33
C GLU A 125 0.03 -1.92 28.56
N GLY A 126 -0.94 -1.20 29.12
CA GLY A 126 -0.75 -0.35 30.28
C GLY A 126 -0.24 1.07 29.98
N ASP A 127 0.05 1.43 28.75
CA ASP A 127 0.45 2.80 28.41
C ASP A 127 -0.69 3.79 28.65
N TYR A 128 -0.35 4.98 29.15
CA TYR A 128 -1.26 6.11 29.20
C TYR A 128 -1.29 6.83 27.85
N VAL A 129 -2.49 7.12 27.35
CA VAL A 129 -2.72 7.84 26.10
C VAL A 129 -3.69 9.00 26.26
N ASN A 130 -3.53 10.02 25.45
CA ASN A 130 -4.47 11.13 25.33
C ASN A 130 -5.49 10.87 24.22
N ALA A 131 -6.68 11.47 24.33
CA ALA A 131 -7.65 11.47 23.24
C ALA A 131 -7.01 12.03 21.95
N GLY A 132 -7.21 11.34 20.82
CA GLY A 132 -6.58 11.65 19.53
C GLY A 132 -5.20 11.04 19.31
N GLN A 133 -4.57 10.44 20.35
CA GLN A 133 -3.26 9.81 20.19
C GLN A 133 -3.35 8.53 19.37
N PRO A 134 -2.45 8.33 18.36
CA PRO A 134 -2.38 7.11 17.57
C PRO A 134 -2.08 5.88 18.43
N LEU A 135 -2.84 4.80 18.24
CA LEU A 135 -2.65 3.50 18.88
C LEU A 135 -2.05 2.47 17.92
N ALA A 136 -2.55 2.44 16.69
CA ALA A 136 -2.10 1.54 15.64
C ALA A 136 -2.40 2.13 14.26
N SER A 137 -1.74 1.62 13.23
CA SER A 137 -2.15 1.82 11.83
C SER A 137 -2.61 0.49 11.22
N VAL A 138 -3.65 0.54 10.40
CA VAL A 138 -4.21 -0.60 9.69
C VAL A 138 -4.22 -0.29 8.21
N THR A 139 -3.81 -1.26 7.38
CA THR A 139 -3.73 -1.11 5.93
C THR A 139 -4.44 -2.25 5.21
N GLN A 140 -5.09 -1.93 4.09
CA GLN A 140 -5.71 -2.93 3.21
C GLN A 140 -4.73 -3.44 2.16
N ASN A 141 -3.79 -2.60 1.71
CA ASN A 141 -2.85 -2.88 0.63
C ASN A 141 -3.53 -3.37 -0.67
N THR A 142 -4.75 -2.90 -0.94
CA THR A 142 -5.50 -3.28 -2.15
C THR A 142 -5.06 -2.49 -3.36
N ARG A 143 -4.64 -1.24 -3.13
CA ARG A 143 -4.08 -0.33 -4.13
C ARG A 143 -2.74 0.19 -3.66
N LEU A 144 -1.81 0.30 -4.58
CA LEU A 144 -0.46 0.78 -4.30
C LEU A 144 -0.10 1.93 -5.23
N TYR A 145 0.72 2.82 -4.73
CA TYR A 145 1.45 3.79 -5.54
C TYR A 145 2.84 3.24 -5.88
N LEU A 146 3.18 3.28 -7.17
CA LEU A 146 4.52 3.12 -7.69
C LEU A 146 5.09 4.53 -7.90
N GLN A 147 6.15 4.87 -7.18
CA GLN A 147 6.85 6.14 -7.35
C GLN A 147 8.16 5.87 -8.09
N ALA A 148 8.34 6.52 -9.23
CA ALA A 148 9.58 6.56 -9.96
C ALA A 148 10.24 7.92 -9.78
N ASP A 149 11.55 7.91 -9.59
CA ASP A 149 12.37 9.12 -9.47
C ASP A 149 13.02 9.41 -10.83
N LEU A 150 12.37 10.26 -11.64
CA LEU A 150 12.84 10.67 -12.96
C LEU A 150 13.93 11.73 -12.82
N SER A 151 15.12 11.48 -13.39
CA SER A 151 16.19 12.49 -13.42
C SER A 151 15.75 13.72 -14.22
N GLU A 152 16.06 14.94 -13.72
CA GLU A 152 15.74 16.22 -14.37
C GLU A 152 16.25 16.32 -15.81
N LYS A 153 17.31 15.61 -16.16
CA LYS A 153 17.82 15.58 -17.54
C LYS A 153 16.80 15.07 -18.56
N TYR A 154 15.81 14.28 -18.12
CA TYR A 154 14.73 13.73 -18.94
C TYR A 154 13.43 14.53 -18.81
N TRP A 155 13.50 15.77 -18.34
CA TRP A 155 12.31 16.62 -18.15
C TRP A 155 11.49 16.80 -19.44
N LYS A 156 12.17 16.89 -20.59
CA LYS A 156 11.49 17.07 -21.89
C LYS A 156 10.64 15.85 -22.27
N GLU A 157 11.10 14.67 -21.90
CA GLU A 157 10.44 13.39 -22.16
C GLU A 157 9.35 13.09 -21.13
N ALA A 158 9.31 13.81 -20.00
CA ALA A 158 8.37 13.58 -18.91
C ALA A 158 6.90 13.64 -19.37
N SER A 159 6.58 14.51 -20.34
CA SER A 159 5.22 14.64 -20.91
C SER A 159 4.82 13.47 -21.80
N SER A 160 5.76 12.69 -22.30
CA SER A 160 5.51 11.52 -23.14
C SER A 160 5.28 10.23 -22.34
N ILE A 161 5.49 10.26 -21.01
CA ILE A 161 5.31 9.10 -20.15
C ILE A 161 3.83 8.73 -20.08
N THR A 162 3.52 7.51 -20.49
CA THR A 162 2.14 6.96 -20.47
C THR A 162 1.98 5.78 -19.54
N GLY A 163 3.08 5.12 -19.16
CA GLY A 163 3.05 3.92 -18.34
C GLY A 163 4.40 3.59 -17.74
N ALA A 164 4.48 2.43 -17.14
CA ALA A 164 5.72 1.87 -16.61
C ALA A 164 5.65 0.34 -16.58
N ASN A 165 6.82 -0.28 -16.65
CA ASN A 165 7.04 -1.63 -16.18
C ASN A 165 7.91 -1.54 -14.92
N PHE A 166 7.80 -2.52 -14.02
CA PHE A 166 8.63 -2.52 -12.83
C PHE A 166 9.03 -3.94 -12.40
N ARG A 167 10.20 -4.05 -11.80
CA ARG A 167 10.74 -5.27 -11.25
C ARG A 167 11.06 -5.06 -9.78
N PRO A 168 10.33 -5.71 -8.84
CA PRO A 168 10.64 -5.64 -7.42
C PRO A 168 12.03 -6.21 -7.12
N SER A 169 12.73 -5.65 -6.14
CA SER A 169 14.09 -6.10 -5.75
C SER A 169 14.15 -7.55 -5.24
N TYR A 170 13.00 -8.11 -4.86
CA TYR A 170 12.85 -9.49 -4.38
C TYR A 170 12.35 -10.48 -5.47
N SER A 171 12.27 -10.05 -6.72
CA SER A 171 11.78 -10.86 -7.85
C SER A 171 12.57 -10.54 -9.11
N ASP A 172 12.86 -11.58 -9.91
CA ASP A 172 13.47 -11.43 -11.24
C ASP A 172 12.42 -11.15 -12.33
N GLU A 173 11.13 -11.17 -11.97
CA GLU A 173 10.03 -10.94 -12.91
C GLU A 173 9.74 -9.46 -13.05
N THR A 174 9.62 -9.00 -14.30
CA THR A 174 9.17 -7.65 -14.64
C THR A 174 7.67 -7.65 -14.90
N TYR A 175 6.95 -6.76 -14.22
CA TYR A 175 5.50 -6.63 -14.29
C TYR A 175 5.12 -5.41 -15.12
N ASN A 176 4.15 -5.59 -16.01
CA ASN A 176 3.57 -4.48 -16.75
C ASN A 176 2.49 -3.80 -15.92
N LEU A 177 2.64 -2.51 -15.66
CA LEU A 177 1.73 -1.74 -14.83
C LEU A 177 0.29 -1.73 -15.38
N LYS A 178 0.14 -1.62 -16.71
CA LYS A 178 -1.17 -1.60 -17.38
C LYS A 178 -1.94 -2.91 -17.15
N SER A 179 -1.25 -4.05 -17.14
CA SER A 179 -1.87 -5.37 -16.87
C SER A 179 -2.40 -5.49 -15.44
N LEU A 180 -1.87 -4.71 -14.51
CA LEU A 180 -2.32 -4.61 -13.12
C LEU A 180 -3.40 -3.53 -12.92
N GLY A 181 -3.97 -3.00 -14.01
CA GLY A 181 -4.93 -1.90 -13.96
C GLY A 181 -4.30 -0.58 -13.53
N GLY A 182 -3.00 -0.44 -13.79
CA GLY A 182 -2.25 0.75 -13.41
C GLY A 182 -2.50 1.94 -14.31
N ARG A 183 -2.37 3.12 -13.74
CA ARG A 183 -2.52 4.41 -14.43
C ARG A 183 -1.54 5.42 -13.88
N LEU A 184 -1.13 6.35 -14.73
CA LEU A 184 -0.37 7.53 -14.32
C LEU A 184 -1.28 8.45 -13.49
N VAL A 185 -0.82 8.83 -12.32
CA VAL A 185 -1.52 9.76 -11.41
C VAL A 185 -0.96 11.17 -11.58
N SER A 186 0.37 11.31 -11.52
CA SER A 186 1.01 12.61 -11.64
C SER A 186 2.46 12.50 -12.09
N VAL A 187 2.91 13.55 -12.76
CA VAL A 187 4.33 13.83 -13.01
C VAL A 187 4.65 15.11 -12.25
N GLY A 188 5.61 15.05 -11.33
CA GLY A 188 6.04 16.19 -10.54
C GLY A 188 6.62 17.29 -11.44
N LYS A 189 6.27 18.54 -11.12
CA LYS A 189 6.78 19.73 -11.83
C LYS A 189 7.93 20.42 -11.10
N SER A 190 8.29 19.92 -9.93
CA SER A 190 9.40 20.41 -9.10
C SER A 190 10.09 19.24 -8.42
N SER A 191 11.39 19.32 -8.29
CA SER A 191 12.16 18.43 -7.44
C SER A 191 12.01 18.84 -5.96
N ALA A 192 12.12 17.88 -5.04
CA ALA A 192 12.22 18.20 -3.61
C ALA A 192 13.54 18.96 -3.35
N GLN A 193 13.56 19.79 -2.31
CA GLN A 193 14.74 20.56 -1.96
C GLN A 193 15.97 19.64 -1.75
N GLY A 194 17.03 19.86 -2.54
CA GLY A 194 18.23 19.01 -2.53
C GLY A 194 18.14 17.71 -3.35
N SER A 195 17.08 17.53 -4.16
CA SER A 195 16.93 16.39 -5.07
C SER A 195 17.02 16.84 -6.53
N PHE A 196 17.66 16.01 -7.37
CA PHE A 196 17.71 16.18 -8.83
C PHE A 196 16.69 15.27 -9.56
N TYR A 197 15.66 14.82 -8.83
CA TYR A 197 14.68 13.89 -9.35
C TYR A 197 13.27 14.46 -9.25
N LEU A 198 12.47 14.18 -10.28
CA LEU A 198 11.06 14.51 -10.37
C LEU A 198 10.25 13.26 -10.06
N PRO A 199 9.31 13.30 -9.10
CA PRO A 199 8.51 12.14 -8.80
C PRO A 199 7.48 11.88 -9.91
N VAL A 200 7.44 10.66 -10.43
CA VAL A 200 6.39 10.16 -11.32
C VAL A 200 5.60 9.11 -10.55
N ILE A 201 4.32 9.35 -10.34
CA ILE A 201 3.47 8.52 -9.49
C ILE A 201 2.43 7.81 -10.35
N PHE A 202 2.40 6.50 -10.20
CA PHE A 202 1.37 5.63 -10.76
C PHE A 202 0.56 4.99 -9.63
N GLU A 203 -0.70 4.68 -9.90
CA GLU A 203 -1.56 3.88 -9.03
C GLU A 203 -1.88 2.56 -9.72
N PHE A 204 -1.88 1.45 -8.98
CA PHE A 204 -2.26 0.14 -9.50
C PHE A 204 -2.89 -0.76 -8.44
N GLN A 205 -3.58 -1.81 -8.88
CA GLN A 205 -4.19 -2.79 -7.97
C GLN A 205 -3.17 -3.84 -7.53
N ASN A 206 -3.08 -4.09 -6.23
CA ASN A 206 -2.16 -5.07 -5.65
C ASN A 206 -2.69 -6.51 -5.83
N ARG A 207 -2.80 -6.98 -7.06
CA ARG A 207 -3.23 -8.35 -7.38
C ARG A 207 -2.12 -9.39 -7.22
N GLY A 208 -0.86 -8.95 -7.18
CA GLY A 208 0.33 -9.80 -7.10
C GLY A 208 0.91 -9.92 -5.69
N ASN A 209 0.21 -9.45 -4.65
CA ASN A 209 0.70 -9.39 -3.26
C ASN A 209 2.06 -8.66 -3.14
N PHE A 210 2.23 -7.58 -3.89
CA PHE A 210 3.42 -6.74 -3.79
C PHE A 210 3.56 -6.15 -2.40
N ILE A 211 4.80 -6.06 -1.93
CA ILE A 211 5.14 -5.58 -0.58
C ILE A 211 5.25 -4.05 -0.62
N PRO A 212 4.37 -3.31 0.08
CA PRO A 212 4.47 -1.85 0.14
C PRO A 212 5.77 -1.42 0.80
N GLY A 213 6.41 -0.38 0.25
CA GLY A 213 7.67 0.16 0.77
C GLY A 213 8.92 -0.55 0.25
N SER A 214 8.80 -1.63 -0.53
CA SER A 214 9.94 -2.25 -1.19
C SER A 214 10.48 -1.40 -2.33
N PHE A 215 11.78 -1.53 -2.58
CA PHE A 215 12.43 -0.94 -3.75
C PHE A 215 12.12 -1.77 -5.00
N CYS A 216 12.10 -1.09 -6.14
CA CYS A 216 11.92 -1.72 -7.44
C CYS A 216 12.70 -0.95 -8.50
N GLU A 217 13.11 -1.66 -9.53
CA GLU A 217 13.58 -1.05 -10.77
C GLU A 217 12.38 -0.70 -11.63
N ILE A 218 12.33 0.53 -12.16
CA ILE A 218 11.19 1.04 -12.90
C ILE A 218 11.66 1.46 -14.31
N TYR A 219 10.98 0.95 -15.30
CA TYR A 219 11.14 1.30 -16.71
C TYR A 219 9.95 2.18 -17.10
N LEU A 220 10.18 3.48 -17.21
CA LEU A 220 9.15 4.41 -17.69
C LEU A 220 8.92 4.22 -19.17
N THR A 221 7.67 4.06 -19.58
CA THR A 221 7.30 3.82 -20.97
C THR A 221 6.53 5.01 -21.53
N GLY A 222 6.88 5.40 -22.74
CA GLY A 222 6.21 6.44 -23.52
C GLY A 222 5.24 5.87 -24.56
N MET A 223 5.07 6.62 -25.64
CA MET A 223 4.28 6.16 -26.79
C MET A 223 4.97 4.98 -27.48
N GLU A 224 4.16 4.05 -27.97
CA GLU A 224 4.65 2.93 -28.80
C GLU A 224 5.29 3.47 -30.08
N ARG A 225 6.38 2.80 -30.47
CA ARG A 225 7.08 3.10 -31.73
C ARG A 225 6.85 1.97 -32.70
N ASP A 226 6.37 2.31 -33.89
CA ASP A 226 6.18 1.36 -34.99
C ASP A 226 7.50 1.04 -35.71
N ASN A 227 7.54 -0.10 -36.40
CA ASN A 227 8.66 -0.55 -37.21
C ASN A 227 9.99 -0.73 -36.46
N VAL A 228 9.90 -1.19 -35.19
CA VAL A 228 11.06 -1.46 -34.34
C VAL A 228 11.24 -2.97 -34.17
N ILE A 229 12.45 -3.47 -34.43
CA ILE A 229 12.79 -4.86 -34.07
C ILE A 229 13.08 -4.91 -32.57
N SER A 230 12.36 -5.73 -31.84
CA SER A 230 12.60 -5.95 -30.42
C SER A 230 12.56 -7.43 -30.05
N VAL A 231 13.38 -7.81 -29.08
CA VAL A 231 13.42 -9.18 -28.54
C VAL A 231 13.14 -9.16 -27.03
N PRO A 232 12.59 -10.24 -26.45
CA PRO A 232 12.51 -10.36 -24.99
C PRO A 232 13.90 -10.24 -24.37
N GLU A 233 14.03 -9.63 -23.20
CA GLU A 233 15.30 -9.55 -22.44
C GLU A 233 15.93 -10.93 -22.23
N THR A 234 15.11 -11.97 -22.08
CA THR A 234 15.54 -13.37 -21.90
C THR A 234 16.20 -13.98 -23.13
N ALA A 235 16.07 -13.36 -24.31
CA ALA A 235 16.75 -13.78 -25.54
C ALA A 235 18.19 -13.28 -25.63
N LEU A 236 18.54 -12.27 -24.86
CA LEU A 236 19.84 -11.61 -24.88
C LEU A 236 20.81 -12.30 -23.93
N THR A 237 22.04 -12.47 -24.40
CA THR A 237 23.19 -12.85 -23.58
C THR A 237 24.25 -11.78 -23.70
N GLU A 238 24.90 -11.45 -22.62
CA GLU A 238 25.97 -10.46 -22.58
C GLU A 238 27.33 -11.14 -22.37
N GLU A 239 28.32 -10.69 -23.11
CA GLU A 239 29.71 -11.10 -22.95
C GLU A 239 30.61 -9.87 -23.13
N GLN A 240 31.31 -9.49 -22.08
CA GLN A 240 32.26 -8.36 -22.08
C GLN A 240 31.67 -7.05 -22.61
N GLY A 241 30.41 -6.77 -22.28
CA GLY A 241 29.70 -5.56 -22.72
C GLY A 241 29.09 -5.63 -24.12
N VAL A 242 29.21 -6.78 -24.80
CA VAL A 242 28.61 -7.01 -26.12
C VAL A 242 27.40 -7.94 -25.98
N TYR A 243 26.31 -7.58 -26.63
CA TYR A 243 25.07 -8.37 -26.60
C TYR A 243 24.98 -9.31 -27.78
N TYR A 244 24.48 -10.51 -27.50
CA TYR A 244 24.27 -11.56 -28.50
C TYR A 244 22.89 -12.17 -28.37
N VAL A 245 22.36 -12.63 -29.50
CA VAL A 245 21.19 -13.51 -29.57
C VAL A 245 21.58 -14.81 -30.28
N TYR A 246 20.78 -15.85 -30.10
CA TYR A 246 20.95 -17.11 -30.81
C TYR A 246 19.87 -17.25 -31.87
N LEU A 247 20.27 -17.19 -33.13
CA LEU A 247 19.38 -17.43 -34.27
C LEU A 247 19.23 -18.94 -34.47
N LYS A 248 18.01 -19.41 -34.62
CA LYS A 248 17.72 -20.80 -34.96
C LYS A 248 17.78 -20.96 -36.47
N LEU A 249 18.76 -21.71 -36.97
CA LEU A 249 18.92 -22.01 -38.38
C LEU A 249 18.14 -23.25 -38.80
N CYS A 250 18.20 -24.32 -38.03
CA CYS A 250 17.42 -25.55 -38.19
C CYS A 250 17.12 -26.22 -36.84
N LYS A 251 16.69 -27.50 -36.82
CA LYS A 251 16.20 -28.13 -35.59
C LYS A 251 17.22 -28.12 -34.44
N GLU A 252 18.51 -28.22 -34.74
CA GLU A 252 19.60 -28.38 -33.75
C GLU A 252 20.73 -27.34 -33.92
N ASP A 253 20.68 -26.53 -35.00
CA ASP A 253 21.71 -25.55 -35.25
C ASP A 253 21.32 -24.14 -34.83
N TYR A 254 22.18 -23.54 -34.03
CA TYR A 254 22.03 -22.17 -33.54
C TYR A 254 23.26 -21.36 -33.95
N LYS A 255 23.02 -20.17 -34.49
CA LYS A 255 24.08 -19.21 -34.79
C LYS A 255 24.11 -18.12 -33.74
N LYS A 256 25.25 -17.94 -33.07
CA LYS A 256 25.51 -16.78 -32.23
C LYS A 256 25.60 -15.54 -33.10
N GLN A 257 24.77 -14.55 -32.89
CA GLN A 257 24.69 -13.32 -33.63
C GLN A 257 24.89 -12.14 -32.70
N GLU A 258 25.91 -11.34 -32.98
CA GLU A 258 26.13 -10.06 -32.31
C GLU A 258 25.02 -9.07 -32.71
N VAL A 259 24.52 -8.34 -31.70
CA VAL A 259 23.48 -7.33 -31.87
C VAL A 259 23.86 -6.03 -31.16
N LYS A 260 23.49 -4.92 -31.79
CA LYS A 260 23.51 -3.61 -31.11
C LYS A 260 22.14 -3.33 -30.56
N THR A 261 22.05 -3.17 -29.25
CA THR A 261 20.80 -2.92 -28.55
C THR A 261 20.50 -1.43 -28.44
N GLY A 262 19.22 -1.11 -28.38
CA GLY A 262 18.68 0.22 -28.06
C GLY A 262 18.06 0.24 -26.67
N GLU A 263 16.93 0.94 -26.57
CA GLU A 263 16.18 1.11 -25.32
C GLU A 263 15.49 -0.19 -24.88
N SER A 264 15.24 -0.29 -23.58
CA SER A 264 14.55 -1.42 -22.95
C SER A 264 13.37 -0.91 -22.14
N ASP A 265 12.27 -1.65 -22.18
CA ASP A 265 11.13 -1.48 -21.28
C ASP A 265 11.16 -2.44 -20.08
N GLY A 266 12.29 -3.17 -19.89
CA GLY A 266 12.49 -4.19 -18.87
C GLY A 266 11.88 -5.56 -19.19
N MET A 267 11.06 -5.66 -20.25
CA MET A 267 10.50 -6.93 -20.77
C MET A 267 11.08 -7.25 -22.15
N ARG A 268 11.22 -6.24 -22.98
CA ARG A 268 11.77 -6.32 -24.32
C ARG A 268 12.84 -5.25 -24.53
N ARG A 269 13.80 -5.53 -25.39
CA ARG A 269 14.86 -4.61 -25.77
C ARG A 269 14.87 -4.40 -27.28
N GLU A 270 14.97 -3.16 -27.69
CA GLU A 270 15.14 -2.77 -29.07
C GLU A 270 16.46 -3.30 -29.63
N ILE A 271 16.45 -3.73 -30.89
CA ILE A 271 17.64 -4.14 -31.64
C ILE A 271 17.87 -3.16 -32.78
N LEU A 272 18.91 -2.37 -32.67
CA LEU A 272 19.29 -1.36 -33.66
C LEU A 272 20.02 -1.95 -34.86
N LYS A 273 20.81 -3.03 -34.67
CA LYS A 273 21.56 -3.74 -35.71
C LYS A 273 21.74 -5.21 -35.31
N GLY A 274 21.91 -6.06 -36.32
CA GLY A 274 22.25 -7.47 -36.16
C GLY A 274 21.10 -8.44 -36.37
N LEU A 275 19.84 -7.96 -36.40
CA LEU A 275 18.65 -8.75 -36.75
C LEU A 275 17.92 -8.16 -37.93
N LYS A 276 17.14 -9.01 -38.62
CA LYS A 276 16.20 -8.66 -39.66
C LYS A 276 14.82 -9.20 -39.32
N GLU A 277 13.81 -8.63 -39.94
CA GLU A 277 12.45 -9.17 -39.87
C GLU A 277 12.42 -10.60 -40.42
N GLY A 278 11.75 -11.50 -39.70
CA GLY A 278 11.70 -12.92 -40.07
C GLY A 278 12.78 -13.79 -39.42
N ASP A 279 13.78 -13.22 -38.76
CA ASP A 279 14.79 -13.99 -38.02
C ASP A 279 14.12 -14.70 -36.82
N VAL A 280 14.42 -16.00 -36.65
CA VAL A 280 13.91 -16.79 -35.53
C VAL A 280 14.93 -16.81 -34.38
N VAL A 281 14.58 -16.15 -33.27
CA VAL A 281 15.45 -15.96 -32.11
C VAL A 281 15.05 -16.88 -30.98
N VAL A 282 16.04 -17.48 -30.28
CA VAL A 282 15.82 -18.25 -29.06
C VAL A 282 15.43 -17.30 -27.92
N THR A 283 14.18 -17.38 -27.47
CA THR A 283 13.66 -16.51 -26.40
C THR A 283 13.70 -17.14 -25.01
N LYS A 284 13.75 -18.48 -24.93
CA LYS A 284 13.92 -19.23 -23.67
C LYS A 284 15.06 -20.21 -23.81
N GLY A 285 15.96 -20.24 -22.83
CA GLY A 285 17.12 -21.14 -22.87
C GLY A 285 18.32 -20.60 -23.66
N ALA A 286 18.40 -19.31 -23.94
CA ALA A 286 19.55 -18.70 -24.61
C ALA A 286 20.87 -18.98 -23.85
N LEU A 287 20.84 -18.97 -22.52
CA LEU A 287 22.00 -19.33 -21.69
C LEU A 287 22.39 -20.82 -21.83
N GLN A 288 21.40 -21.72 -21.93
CA GLN A 288 21.68 -23.16 -22.16
C GLN A 288 22.33 -23.38 -23.54
N VAL A 289 21.84 -22.70 -24.57
CA VAL A 289 22.46 -22.75 -25.92
C VAL A 289 23.89 -22.23 -25.85
N LYS A 290 24.14 -21.13 -25.13
CA LYS A 290 25.48 -20.59 -24.89
C LYS A 290 26.41 -21.64 -24.26
N LEU A 291 25.96 -22.27 -23.16
CA LEU A 291 26.76 -23.24 -22.42
C LEU A 291 27.04 -24.54 -23.26
N SER A 292 26.08 -25.01 -24.03
CA SER A 292 26.28 -26.19 -24.90
C SER A 292 27.26 -25.89 -26.05
N ALA A 293 27.27 -24.69 -26.60
CA ALA A 293 28.25 -24.28 -27.60
C ALA A 293 29.69 -24.24 -27.06
N VAL A 294 29.87 -23.88 -25.79
CA VAL A 294 31.19 -23.89 -25.13
C VAL A 294 31.64 -25.31 -24.75
N SER A 295 30.71 -26.16 -24.29
CA SER A 295 31.03 -27.54 -23.91
C SER A 295 31.35 -28.46 -25.12
N GLY A 296 30.83 -28.16 -26.30
CA GLY A 296 31.17 -28.85 -27.54
C GLY A 296 32.58 -28.58 -28.06
N THR A 297 33.31 -27.65 -27.48
CA THR A 297 34.72 -27.31 -27.84
C THR A 297 35.78 -27.97 -26.95
N ILE A 298 35.41 -28.85 -26.02
CA ILE A 298 36.41 -29.64 -25.26
C ILE A 298 36.88 -30.80 -26.15
N PRO A 299 38.17 -30.86 -26.59
CA PRO A 299 38.68 -31.97 -27.35
C PRO A 299 38.59 -33.25 -26.51
N GLY A 300 37.93 -34.27 -27.02
CA GLY A 300 37.95 -35.60 -26.38
C GLY A 300 39.36 -36.05 -26.21
N HIS A 301 39.77 -36.33 -24.98
CA HIS A 301 41.04 -37.05 -24.71
C HIS A 301 40.95 -38.46 -25.31
N THR A 302 41.51 -38.63 -26.49
CA THR A 302 41.81 -39.97 -27.04
C THR A 302 42.91 -40.60 -26.21
N HIS A 303 42.54 -41.48 -25.28
CA HIS A 303 43.49 -42.45 -24.72
C HIS A 303 43.67 -43.58 -25.74
N ASN A 304 44.76 -43.53 -26.47
CA ASN A 304 45.29 -44.72 -27.18
C ASN A 304 46.09 -45.57 -26.17
N HIS A 305 45.66 -46.81 -25.95
CA HIS A 305 46.44 -47.91 -25.42
C HIS A 305 46.95 -48.77 -26.56
#